data_5c1f69fc3bd63c434c51346526de1957
#
_entry.id   5c1f69fc3bd63c434c51346526de1957
#
_cell.length_a   1.000
_cell.length_b   1.000
_cell.length_c   1.000
_cell.angle_alpha   90.00
_cell.angle_beta   90.00
_cell.angle_gamma   90.00
#
_symmetry.space_group_name_H-M   'P 1'
#
loop_
_entity.id
_entity.type
_entity.pdbx_description
1 polymer ?
#
loop_
_entity_poly.entity_id
_entity_poly.type
_entity_poly.pdbx_seq_one_letter_code
_entity_poly.pdbx_strand_id
1 'polypeptide(L)'
;MHHNDKRKSRRKPIGYCAWIHLDAPKRRDCVLVDISESGARLDVDAPNEVPDRFVLLLSKNGYPRRLCRTVWRTSNQVGVKFEAAK
;
A
#
# COMPACT_ATOMS: atom_id res chain seq x y z
N MET A 1 23.76 -8.62 16.91
CA MET A 1 23.61 -8.14 16.54
C MET A 1 23.14 -7.49 16.33
N HIS A 2 23.12 -7.51 16.28
CA HIS A 2 22.69 -6.90 15.88
C HIS A 2 22.16 -6.23 15.49
N HIS A 3 21.95 -5.91 15.40
CA HIS A 3 21.58 -5.22 14.94
C HIS A 3 21.18 -4.48 14.46
N ASN A 4 20.88 -4.34 14.13
CA ASN A 4 20.71 -3.61 13.65
C ASN A 4 20.09 -2.84 13.42
N ASP A 5 19.68 -2.52 13.35
CA ASP A 5 19.01 -1.87 13.04
C ASP A 5 18.77 -0.84 13.06
N LYS A 6 18.94 -0.37 13.10
CA LYS A 6 18.70 0.65 13.12
C LYS A 6 18.55 1.33 12.23
N ARG A 7 18.51 1.33 11.57
CA ARG A 7 18.29 2.07 10.65
C ARG A 7 17.19 2.68 10.65
N LYS A 8 16.97 2.86 10.85
CA LYS A 8 16.13 3.32 10.84
C LYS A 8 15.31 3.60 10.29
N SER A 9 15.18 3.48 10.26
CA SER A 9 14.49 4.02 9.37
C SER A 9 13.15 4.36 9.52
N ARG A 10 12.53 5.09 8.91
CA ARG A 10 11.25 5.45 9.04
C ARG A 10 10.29 4.58 8.41
N ARG A 11 10.70 3.66 7.57
CA ARG A 11 9.85 2.68 7.00
C ARG A 11 9.95 1.44 7.75
N LYS A 12 8.82 0.79 7.99
CA LYS A 12 8.79 -0.48 8.68
C LYS A 12 8.28 -1.54 7.76
N PRO A 13 9.00 -2.64 7.58
CA PRO A 13 8.46 -3.77 6.82
C PRO A 13 7.42 -4.46 7.67
N ILE A 14 6.21 -4.54 7.21
CA ILE A 14 5.12 -5.02 8.04
C ILE A 14 4.37 -6.22 7.50
N GLY A 15 4.30 -6.43 6.20
CA GLY A 15 3.67 -7.64 5.69
C GLY A 15 2.20 -7.80 6.01
N TYR A 16 1.47 -6.74 6.16
CA TYR A 16 0.05 -6.81 6.44
C TYR A 16 -0.77 -7.05 5.21
N CYS A 17 -1.85 -7.81 5.37
CA CYS A 17 -2.88 -7.84 4.33
C CYS A 17 -3.60 -6.51 4.27
N ALA A 18 -3.83 -6.06 3.07
CA ALA A 18 -4.58 -4.84 2.82
C ALA A 18 -5.41 -5.05 1.56
N TRP A 19 -6.26 -4.10 1.22
CA TRP A 19 -7.16 -4.26 0.10
C TRP A 19 -7.22 -2.98 -0.70
N ILE A 20 -7.16 -3.14 -2.02
CA ILE A 20 -7.35 -2.04 -2.94
C ILE A 20 -8.82 -2.01 -3.31
N HIS A 21 -9.50 -0.92 -2.98
CA HIS A 21 -10.90 -0.76 -3.32
C HIS A 21 -11.00 -0.44 -4.80
N LEU A 22 -11.76 -1.23 -5.53
CA LEU A 22 -11.99 -1.00 -6.94
C LEU A 22 -13.37 -0.38 -7.09
N ASP A 23 -14.29 -1.10 -7.67
CA ASP A 23 -15.68 -0.68 -7.71
C ASP A 23 -16.43 -1.51 -6.72
N ALA A 24 -17.25 -0.92 -5.91
CA ALA A 24 -17.99 -1.67 -4.93
C ALA A 24 -18.81 -2.74 -5.62
N PRO A 25 -18.85 -3.95 -5.12
CA PRO A 25 -18.22 -4.41 -3.88
C PRO A 25 -16.83 -4.98 -4.08
N LYS A 26 -16.22 -4.76 -5.20
CA LYS A 26 -14.95 -5.40 -5.54
C LYS A 26 -13.79 -4.79 -4.78
N ARG A 27 -12.87 -5.64 -4.40
CA ARG A 27 -11.60 -5.20 -3.87
C ARG A 27 -10.55 -6.23 -4.27
N ARG A 28 -9.30 -5.80 -4.30
CA ARG A 28 -8.20 -6.68 -4.64
C ARG A 28 -7.29 -6.79 -3.45
N ASP A 29 -6.94 -8.01 -3.10
CA ASP A 29 -6.02 -8.26 -1.99
C ASP A 29 -4.63 -7.79 -2.35
N CYS A 30 -3.93 -7.28 -1.39
CA CYS A 30 -2.52 -6.96 -1.54
C CYS A 30 -1.84 -7.11 -0.20
N VAL A 31 -0.51 -7.05 -0.22
CA VAL A 31 0.27 -7.09 1.01
C VAL A 31 1.00 -5.78 1.14
N LEU A 32 0.84 -5.14 2.27
CA LEU A 32 1.51 -3.90 2.58
C LEU A 32 2.93 -4.25 2.98
N VAL A 33 3.88 -3.96 2.12
CA VAL A 33 5.27 -4.32 2.35
C VAL A 33 5.91 -3.36 3.33
N ASP A 34 5.71 -2.08 3.10
CA ASP A 34 6.12 -1.07 4.06
C ASP A 34 5.28 0.17 3.86
N ILE A 35 5.34 1.05 4.84
CA ILE A 35 4.52 2.26 4.85
C ILE A 35 5.33 3.37 5.50
N SER A 36 5.12 4.58 5.02
CA SER A 36 5.69 5.77 5.64
C SER A 36 4.59 6.82 5.70
N GLU A 37 4.91 8.00 6.17
CA GLU A 37 3.93 9.08 6.24
C GLU A 37 3.41 9.48 4.87
N SER A 38 4.22 9.35 3.85
CA SER A 38 3.87 9.89 2.53
C SER A 38 3.40 8.82 1.57
N GLY A 39 3.61 7.54 1.85
CA GLY A 39 3.22 6.53 0.89
C GLY A 39 3.49 5.12 1.37
N ALA A 40 3.39 4.18 0.46
CA ALA A 40 3.54 2.78 0.80
C ALA A 40 4.00 1.99 -0.42
N ARG A 41 4.43 0.78 -0.15
CA ARG A 41 4.80 -0.18 -1.18
C ARG A 41 3.94 -1.41 -0.96
N LEU A 42 3.33 -1.90 -2.04
CA LEU A 42 2.37 -2.99 -1.98
C LEU A 42 2.80 -4.12 -2.90
N ASP A 43 2.71 -5.36 -2.41
CA ASP A 43 2.83 -6.53 -3.28
C ASP A 43 1.46 -6.82 -3.83
N VAL A 44 1.36 -6.96 -5.13
CA VAL A 44 0.11 -7.28 -5.81
C VAL A 44 0.38 -8.27 -6.92
N ASP A 45 -0.65 -9.04 -7.28
CA ASP A 45 -0.51 -10.04 -8.34
C ASP A 45 -0.41 -9.43 -9.72
N ALA A 46 -1.12 -8.36 -9.97
CA ALA A 46 -1.14 -7.75 -11.29
C ALA A 46 -1.03 -6.24 -11.15
N PRO A 47 0.19 -5.75 -10.97
CA PRO A 47 0.37 -4.31 -10.73
C PRO A 47 -0.19 -3.43 -11.83
N ASN A 48 -0.17 -3.90 -13.07
CA ASN A 48 -0.68 -3.10 -14.17
C ASN A 48 -2.19 -2.98 -14.18
N GLU A 49 -2.88 -3.76 -13.36
CA GLU A 49 -4.33 -3.65 -13.21
C GLU A 49 -4.74 -2.72 -12.07
N VAL A 50 -3.78 -2.27 -11.29
CA VAL A 50 -4.07 -1.33 -10.21
C VAL A 50 -4.30 0.04 -10.83
N PRO A 51 -5.40 0.72 -10.50
CA PRO A 51 -5.66 2.05 -11.06
C PRO A 51 -4.61 3.06 -10.65
N ASP A 52 -4.53 4.15 -11.38
CA ASP A 52 -3.62 5.24 -11.01
C ASP A 52 -4.00 5.87 -9.69
N ARG A 53 -5.29 5.89 -9.37
CA ARG A 53 -5.77 6.38 -8.09
C ARG A 53 -6.74 5.39 -7.52
N PHE A 54 -6.64 5.16 -6.24
CA PHE A 54 -7.51 4.21 -5.58
C PHE A 54 -7.50 4.46 -4.09
N VAL A 55 -8.41 3.81 -3.39
CA VAL A 55 -8.46 3.85 -1.94
C VAL A 55 -7.86 2.56 -1.43
N LEU A 56 -6.90 2.67 -0.53
CA LEU A 56 -6.27 1.53 0.12
C LEU A 56 -6.96 1.32 1.46
N LEU A 57 -7.46 0.12 1.69
CA LEU A 57 -8.13 -0.24 2.93
C LEU A 57 -7.15 -1.00 3.78
N LEU A 58 -6.97 -0.56 4.99
CA LEU A 58 -5.94 -1.10 5.87
C LEU A 58 -6.49 -2.10 6.88
N SER A 59 -7.78 -2.42 6.79
CA SER A 59 -8.36 -3.51 7.57
C SER A 59 -9.58 -4.04 6.85
N LYS A 60 -10.09 -5.17 7.32
CA LYS A 60 -11.24 -5.80 6.70
C LYS A 60 -12.48 -4.94 6.72
N ASN A 61 -12.65 -4.13 7.73
CA ASN A 61 -13.84 -3.28 7.81
C ASN A 61 -13.70 -1.98 7.03
N GLY A 62 -12.56 -1.80 6.35
CA GLY A 62 -12.38 -0.65 5.49
C GLY A 62 -11.78 0.57 6.14
N TYR A 63 -11.38 0.48 7.41
CA TYR A 63 -10.79 1.60 8.10
C TYR A 63 -9.58 1.14 8.89
N PRO A 64 -8.55 1.96 9.00
CA PRO A 64 -8.42 3.23 8.30
C PRO A 64 -8.23 3.02 6.81
N ARG A 65 -8.41 4.08 6.05
CA ARG A 65 -8.22 4.04 4.61
C ARG A 65 -7.39 5.23 4.17
N ARG A 66 -6.76 5.09 3.00
CA ARG A 66 -5.92 6.14 2.45
C ARG A 66 -6.20 6.29 0.98
N LEU A 67 -6.29 7.52 0.53
CA LEU A 67 -6.39 7.81 -0.89
C LEU A 67 -4.98 7.77 -1.46
N CYS A 68 -4.78 6.97 -2.49
CA CYS A 68 -3.45 6.69 -3.03
C CYS A 68 -3.36 7.04 -4.49
N ARG A 69 -2.16 7.44 -4.89
CA ARG A 69 -1.83 7.61 -6.28
C ARG A 69 -0.63 6.71 -6.58
N THR A 70 -0.74 5.90 -7.64
CA THR A 70 0.32 5.00 -8.04
C THR A 70 1.42 5.80 -8.69
N VAL A 71 2.65 5.66 -8.21
CA VAL A 71 3.78 6.40 -8.74
C VAL A 71 4.75 5.53 -9.49
N TRP A 72 4.80 4.24 -9.20
CA TRP A 72 5.60 3.30 -10.00
C TRP A 72 5.04 1.90 -9.85
N ARG A 73 5.41 1.06 -10.81
CA ARG A 73 5.00 -0.34 -10.82
C ARG A 73 6.19 -1.19 -11.24
N THR A 74 6.26 -2.38 -10.68
CA THR A 74 7.19 -3.40 -11.14
C THR A 74 6.37 -4.63 -11.52
N SER A 75 7.00 -5.77 -11.69
CA SER A 75 6.29 -6.98 -12.09
C SER A 75 5.39 -7.52 -10.98
N ASN A 76 5.64 -7.14 -9.73
CA ASN A 76 4.86 -7.68 -8.61
C ASN A 76 4.58 -6.66 -7.51
N GLN A 77 4.93 -5.40 -7.72
CA GLN A 77 4.74 -4.38 -6.69
C GLN A 77 4.25 -3.08 -7.30
N VAL A 78 3.60 -2.28 -6.46
CA VAL A 78 3.30 -0.90 -6.81
C VAL A 78 3.78 -0.01 -5.66
N GLY A 79 4.29 1.15 -6.02
CA GLY A 79 4.57 2.19 -5.04
C GLY A 79 3.52 3.25 -5.16
N VAL A 80 3.00 3.70 -4.02
CA VAL A 80 1.94 4.68 -4.01
C VAL A 80 2.31 5.84 -3.11
N LYS A 81 1.75 6.97 -3.43
CA LYS A 81 1.85 8.16 -2.62
C LYS A 81 0.48 8.47 -2.07
N PHE A 82 0.42 8.80 -0.79
CA PHE A 82 -0.86 9.16 -0.17
C PHE A 82 -1.22 10.57 -0.57
N GLU A 83 -2.49 10.77 -0.87
CA GLU A 83 -2.99 12.09 -1.21
C GLU A 83 -3.89 12.56 -0.08
N ALA A 84 -3.84 13.84 0.18
CA ALA A 84 -4.68 14.41 1.21
C ALA A 84 -6.13 14.34 0.75
N ALA A 85 -6.98 13.90 1.63
CA ALA A 85 -8.42 13.93 1.38
C ALA A 85 -8.90 15.34 1.56
N LYS A 86 -9.83 15.73 0.77
CA LYS A 86 -10.34 17.09 0.89
C LYS A 86 -11.71 17.10 1.42
#